data_0fd5ebf7d9cf420a6addddb4e495f741
#
_entry.id   0fd5ebf7d9cf420a6addddb4e495f741
#
_cell.length_a   1.000
_cell.length_b   1.000
_cell.length_c   1.000
_cell.angle_alpha   90.00
_cell.angle_beta   90.00
_cell.angle_gamma   90.00
#
_symmetry.space_group_name_H-M   'P 1'
#
loop_
_entity.id
_entity.type
_entity.pdbx_description
1 polymer ?
#
loop_
_entity_poly.entity_id
_entity_poly.type
_entity_poly.pdbx_seq_one_letter_code
_entity_poly.pdbx_strand_id
1 'polypeptide(L)'
;PLWKREGTASFFAHQISGGGQQLSRWMSRCGTIRGFTAKYGAGVSMGNGTFRMTGGAIRNCSATGGKADGGGVYVSGGSFEMSDGTISACNAANAGGGVYVISGSFEMSGGSIEDCTAYEGAGVKVYPSSGKTASFSMTGGEIQNCNTNGVSIYAIGGTSEFSMSGGTIKDNSGDGVRVDAGSAVMSGGSVKDSELYDIRIGSSATLTVNNTSVGGTVLNQGAITGQGNAEFTGTVEIAGTGKITGCKIHRIEHRSPYKGTITDSPCDEYVYLIGYRWPTEKIPSVAGESISLKVLSYVDAPAVTNTLEIPKGVTVTVDLAGKPVSADADASDIKIINHGTLTLIDSSTGGTLSIPIENDGVLNANGGTVTSEVTNKGTIQATGTPVTQFTGTLVNEEGASVTAGNFIDCTITNNGGTIGGDAILEEPKPDPEQPGAGSEDGGAGAVIAALAVGTAVVGGGILLAHSYIQNNLPEGFAVPETRQELAVVLWNMAGKPEPASQQTYTDVQDEEVLKAVCWAVENELVTPETESTLGADVRVNRLQVIGAMYQTNKRKK
;
A
#
# COMPACT_ATOMS: atom_id res chain seq x y z
N PRO A 1 27.72 10.19 -42.74
CA PRO A 1 27.76 8.76 -42.79
C PRO A 1 28.94 8.21 -41.97
N LEU A 2 29.11 8.66 -40.71
CA LEU A 2 30.22 8.23 -39.84
C LEU A 2 29.78 7.55 -38.56
N TRP A 3 28.49 7.18 -38.43
CA TRP A 3 27.91 6.68 -37.18
C TRP A 3 27.37 5.26 -37.24
N LYS A 4 27.90 4.44 -38.16
CA LYS A 4 27.76 2.99 -38.08
C LYS A 4 29.07 2.38 -37.55
N ARG A 5 29.20 2.30 -36.23
CA ARG A 5 30.06 1.30 -35.59
C ARG A 5 29.33 0.80 -34.32
N GLU A 6 28.88 -0.42 -34.41
CA GLU A 6 28.70 -1.30 -33.26
C GLU A 6 30.11 -1.57 -32.69
N GLY A 7 30.35 -1.07 -31.50
CA GLY A 7 31.62 -1.23 -30.80
C GLY A 7 31.66 -0.22 -29.66
N THR A 8 32.12 -0.66 -28.51
CA THR A 8 32.39 0.12 -27.30
C THR A 8 33.14 1.43 -27.61
N ALA A 9 32.43 2.42 -28.05
CA ALA A 9 32.94 3.77 -28.18
C ALA A 9 32.52 4.56 -26.94
N SER A 10 33.47 4.81 -26.06
CA SER A 10 33.36 5.81 -25.01
C SER A 10 33.14 7.17 -25.68
N PHE A 11 31.90 7.50 -25.96
CA PHE A 11 31.55 8.91 -26.15
C PHE A 11 31.48 9.51 -24.75
N PHE A 12 32.44 10.33 -24.42
CA PHE A 12 32.35 11.26 -23.32
C PHE A 12 30.96 11.90 -23.37
N ALA A 13 30.28 11.95 -22.22
CA ALA A 13 29.11 12.78 -22.01
C ALA A 13 29.46 14.18 -22.55
N HIS A 14 29.09 14.49 -23.78
CA HIS A 14 29.51 15.73 -24.41
C HIS A 14 28.65 16.81 -23.78
N GLN A 15 29.29 17.63 -22.98
CA GLN A 15 28.72 18.86 -22.51
C GLN A 15 28.19 19.59 -23.72
N ILE A 16 26.87 19.62 -23.92
CA ILE A 16 26.24 20.36 -25.01
C ILE A 16 26.35 21.83 -24.64
N SER A 17 27.52 22.39 -24.89
CA SER A 17 27.75 23.82 -24.93
C SER A 17 27.58 24.30 -26.38
N GLY A 18 26.40 24.80 -26.71
CA GLY A 18 26.16 25.49 -27.98
C GLY A 18 25.79 24.65 -29.22
N GLY A 19 25.67 23.30 -29.10
CA GLY A 19 25.47 22.43 -30.27
C GLY A 19 24.16 21.62 -30.31
N GLY A 20 23.17 21.95 -29.50
CA GLY A 20 21.93 21.18 -29.31
C GLY A 20 21.11 20.91 -30.57
N GLN A 21 21.28 21.70 -31.60
CA GLN A 21 20.55 21.52 -32.86
C GLN A 21 20.96 20.29 -33.67
N GLN A 22 22.19 19.80 -33.55
CA GLN A 22 22.63 18.62 -34.30
C GLN A 22 22.17 17.32 -33.65
N LEU A 23 22.16 17.25 -32.34
CA LEU A 23 21.64 16.07 -31.61
C LEU A 23 20.12 15.97 -31.73
N SER A 24 19.38 17.06 -31.62
CA SER A 24 17.93 17.08 -31.80
C SER A 24 17.51 16.65 -33.21
N ARG A 25 18.24 17.06 -34.22
CA ARG A 25 18.00 16.64 -35.61
C ARG A 25 18.29 15.16 -35.86
N TRP A 26 19.22 14.56 -35.09
CA TRP A 26 19.50 13.14 -35.14
C TRP A 26 18.46 12.33 -34.39
N MET A 27 18.03 12.75 -33.22
CA MET A 27 16.97 12.12 -32.44
C MET A 27 15.62 12.13 -33.17
N SER A 28 15.32 13.21 -33.93
CA SER A 28 14.11 13.28 -34.77
C SER A 28 14.03 12.24 -35.89
N ARG A 29 15.09 11.50 -36.13
CA ARG A 29 15.21 10.47 -37.18
C ARG A 29 15.42 9.04 -36.63
N CYS A 30 14.77 8.69 -35.53
CA CYS A 30 14.84 7.36 -34.90
C CYS A 30 16.25 6.99 -34.37
N GLY A 31 17.04 7.94 -33.92
CA GLY A 31 18.33 7.71 -33.27
C GLY A 31 18.17 7.06 -31.90
N THR A 32 19.16 6.27 -31.50
CA THR A 32 19.17 5.65 -30.14
C THR A 32 20.49 5.97 -29.44
N ILE A 33 20.39 6.49 -28.21
CA ILE A 33 21.48 6.63 -27.24
C ILE A 33 21.32 5.48 -26.26
N ARG A 34 22.33 4.59 -26.12
CA ARG A 34 22.15 3.42 -25.23
C ARG A 34 23.46 2.93 -24.61
N GLY A 35 23.33 2.39 -23.40
CA GLY A 35 24.41 1.64 -22.76
C GLY A 35 25.57 2.50 -22.26
N PHE A 36 25.38 3.80 -22.13
CA PHE A 36 26.41 4.70 -21.63
C PHE A 36 26.43 4.74 -20.10
N THR A 37 27.63 4.91 -19.57
CA THR A 37 27.85 5.09 -18.12
C THR A 37 28.60 6.39 -17.90
N ALA A 38 28.09 7.20 -16.97
CA ALA A 38 28.71 8.45 -16.54
C ALA A 38 28.34 8.76 -15.08
N LYS A 39 28.88 9.83 -14.50
CA LYS A 39 28.46 10.28 -13.19
C LYS A 39 27.17 11.13 -13.27
N TYR A 40 27.04 11.94 -14.32
CA TYR A 40 25.91 12.82 -14.54
C TYR A 40 25.47 12.76 -15.99
N GLY A 41 24.17 12.52 -16.24
CA GLY A 41 23.60 12.47 -17.57
C GLY A 41 24.24 11.41 -18.46
N ALA A 42 24.14 10.14 -18.05
CA ALA A 42 24.83 9.07 -18.76
C ALA A 42 24.43 8.97 -20.24
N GLY A 43 23.15 9.20 -20.57
CA GLY A 43 22.70 9.37 -21.95
C GLY A 43 23.04 10.76 -22.50
N VAL A 44 22.57 11.81 -21.83
CA VAL A 44 22.73 13.22 -22.25
C VAL A 44 23.00 14.07 -21.02
N SER A 45 24.04 14.93 -21.10
CA SER A 45 24.34 15.94 -20.09
C SER A 45 24.30 17.34 -20.73
N MET A 46 23.49 18.23 -20.13
CA MET A 46 23.26 19.58 -20.64
C MET A 46 23.76 20.64 -19.67
N GLY A 47 24.53 21.61 -20.15
CA GLY A 47 24.95 22.79 -19.39
C GLY A 47 24.17 24.07 -19.76
N ASN A 48 23.94 24.29 -21.04
CA ASN A 48 23.20 25.45 -21.58
C ASN A 48 22.57 25.09 -22.94
N GLY A 49 21.77 25.99 -23.48
CA GLY A 49 21.11 25.79 -24.78
C GLY A 49 19.85 24.94 -24.70
N THR A 50 19.40 24.43 -25.82
CA THR A 50 18.18 23.60 -25.90
C THR A 50 18.49 22.26 -26.52
N PHE A 51 18.09 21.18 -25.83
CA PHE A 51 18.05 19.84 -26.39
C PHE A 51 16.59 19.48 -26.71
N ARG A 52 16.34 19.10 -27.97
CA ARG A 52 15.01 18.71 -28.45
C ARG A 52 14.99 17.23 -28.81
N MET A 53 14.10 16.49 -28.18
CA MET A 53 13.81 15.09 -28.48
C MET A 53 12.42 15.00 -29.12
N THR A 54 12.38 14.76 -30.42
CA THR A 54 11.15 14.67 -31.21
C THR A 54 10.93 13.27 -31.77
N GLY A 55 11.53 12.27 -31.13
CA GLY A 55 11.51 10.84 -31.45
C GLY A 55 12.80 10.16 -31.01
N GLY A 56 12.96 8.89 -31.37
CA GLY A 56 14.14 8.10 -31.00
C GLY A 56 14.10 7.61 -29.55
N ALA A 57 15.25 7.14 -29.03
CA ALA A 57 15.31 6.55 -27.69
C ALA A 57 16.61 6.89 -26.94
N ILE A 58 16.48 7.10 -25.63
CA ILE A 58 17.59 7.09 -24.67
C ILE A 58 17.33 5.91 -23.74
N ARG A 59 18.18 4.86 -23.76
CA ARG A 59 17.88 3.65 -23.01
C ARG A 59 19.10 2.94 -22.43
N ASN A 60 18.88 2.22 -21.33
CA ASN A 60 19.93 1.44 -20.66
C ASN A 60 21.18 2.28 -20.34
N CYS A 61 21.01 3.56 -20.04
CA CYS A 61 22.08 4.46 -19.62
C CYS A 61 22.16 4.48 -18.10
N SER A 62 23.36 4.51 -17.54
CA SER A 62 23.56 4.34 -16.10
C SER A 62 24.45 5.44 -15.50
N ALA A 63 23.87 6.28 -14.66
CA ALA A 63 24.64 7.22 -13.84
C ALA A 63 25.15 6.48 -12.60
N THR A 64 26.50 6.34 -12.48
CA THR A 64 27.15 5.52 -11.45
C THR A 64 28.17 6.29 -10.63
N GLY A 65 28.40 5.82 -9.39
CA GLY A 65 29.27 6.46 -8.41
C GLY A 65 28.47 7.17 -7.32
N GLY A 66 29.12 7.64 -6.25
CA GLY A 66 28.43 8.37 -5.19
C GLY A 66 27.77 9.65 -5.69
N LYS A 67 26.48 9.85 -5.42
CA LYS A 67 25.67 10.98 -5.89
C LYS A 67 25.67 11.12 -7.41
N ALA A 68 25.39 10.05 -8.11
CA ALA A 68 25.28 10.02 -9.56
C ALA A 68 23.82 10.23 -9.98
N ASP A 69 23.58 11.23 -10.81
CA ASP A 69 22.27 11.76 -11.16
C ASP A 69 22.03 11.80 -12.67
N GLY A 70 20.76 11.65 -13.07
CA GLY A 70 20.36 11.73 -14.48
C GLY A 70 20.86 10.53 -15.29
N GLY A 71 20.29 9.36 -15.09
CA GLY A 71 20.65 8.17 -15.87
C GLY A 71 20.45 8.36 -17.36
N GLY A 72 19.28 8.82 -17.77
CA GLY A 72 18.99 9.22 -19.14
C GLY A 72 19.51 10.61 -19.45
N VAL A 73 19.00 11.64 -18.79
CA VAL A 73 19.29 13.05 -19.07
C VAL A 73 19.58 13.82 -17.77
N TYR A 74 20.62 14.65 -17.80
CA TYR A 74 20.97 15.58 -16.73
C TYR A 74 20.94 17.01 -17.27
N VAL A 75 20.09 17.86 -16.67
CA VAL A 75 19.91 19.26 -17.06
C VAL A 75 20.50 20.15 -15.96
N SER A 76 21.68 20.72 -16.21
CA SER A 76 22.35 21.66 -15.31
C SER A 76 22.23 23.13 -15.75
N GLY A 77 21.50 23.37 -16.82
CA GLY A 77 21.14 24.66 -17.40
C GLY A 77 20.48 24.50 -18.77
N GLY A 78 19.87 25.57 -19.28
CA GLY A 78 19.14 25.52 -20.53
C GLY A 78 17.78 24.82 -20.46
N SER A 79 17.31 24.30 -21.60
CA SER A 79 16.00 23.63 -21.71
C SER A 79 16.11 22.29 -22.40
N PHE A 80 15.54 21.26 -21.78
CA PHE A 80 15.24 19.98 -22.42
C PHE A 80 13.77 19.97 -22.85
N GLU A 81 13.51 19.74 -24.12
CA GLU A 81 12.18 19.68 -24.71
C GLU A 81 11.96 18.30 -25.31
N MET A 82 10.92 17.57 -24.85
CA MET A 82 10.54 16.25 -25.33
C MET A 82 9.11 16.27 -25.86
N SER A 83 8.96 16.10 -27.17
CA SER A 83 7.64 16.04 -27.81
C SER A 83 7.27 14.64 -28.30
N ASP A 84 8.24 13.74 -28.38
CA ASP A 84 8.07 12.32 -28.73
C ASP A 84 9.35 11.55 -28.39
N GLY A 85 9.31 10.21 -28.53
CA GLY A 85 10.42 9.31 -28.22
C GLY A 85 10.33 8.70 -26.84
N THR A 86 11.37 7.93 -26.48
CA THR A 86 11.34 7.14 -25.23
C THR A 86 12.63 7.30 -24.44
N ILE A 87 12.50 7.53 -23.13
CA ILE A 87 13.60 7.40 -22.17
C ILE A 87 13.27 6.18 -21.32
N SER A 88 14.04 5.08 -21.47
CA SER A 88 13.67 3.81 -20.82
C SER A 88 14.83 3.03 -20.23
N ALA A 89 14.53 2.30 -19.16
CA ALA A 89 15.49 1.45 -18.46
C ALA A 89 16.80 2.18 -18.12
N CYS A 90 16.71 3.47 -17.81
CA CYS A 90 17.83 4.29 -17.39
C CYS A 90 17.94 4.27 -15.87
N ASN A 91 19.17 4.22 -15.36
CA ASN A 91 19.46 4.09 -13.94
C ASN A 91 20.28 5.28 -13.43
N ALA A 92 19.95 5.79 -12.26
CA ALA A 92 20.80 6.68 -11.49
C ALA A 92 21.01 6.15 -10.07
N ALA A 93 22.26 6.06 -9.62
CA ALA A 93 22.56 5.58 -8.28
C ALA A 93 21.97 6.48 -7.17
N ASN A 94 21.70 7.75 -7.46
CA ASN A 94 21.09 8.68 -6.52
C ASN A 94 19.72 9.16 -7.01
N ALA A 95 19.61 10.02 -8.03
CA ALA A 95 18.34 10.62 -8.39
C ALA A 95 18.16 10.84 -9.90
N GLY A 96 16.89 10.88 -10.33
CA GLY A 96 16.54 11.12 -11.72
C GLY A 96 16.99 10.00 -12.66
N GLY A 97 16.45 8.80 -12.51
CA GLY A 97 16.78 7.66 -13.39
C GLY A 97 16.57 7.99 -14.86
N GLY A 98 15.40 8.55 -15.21
CA GLY A 98 15.12 9.10 -16.53
C GLY A 98 15.73 10.49 -16.71
N VAL A 99 15.26 11.48 -15.96
CA VAL A 99 15.66 12.90 -16.10
C VAL A 99 15.95 13.52 -14.73
N TYR A 100 17.05 14.25 -14.62
CA TYR A 100 17.38 15.07 -13.48
C TYR A 100 17.55 16.54 -13.88
N VAL A 101 16.81 17.44 -13.23
CA VAL A 101 16.87 18.88 -13.49
C VAL A 101 17.38 19.61 -12.26
N ILE A 102 18.61 20.14 -12.33
CA ILE A 102 19.24 20.89 -11.24
C ILE A 102 19.25 22.41 -11.50
N SER A 103 19.07 22.82 -12.75
CA SER A 103 18.89 24.22 -13.17
C SER A 103 18.32 24.24 -14.58
N GLY A 104 17.48 25.24 -14.91
CA GLY A 104 16.81 25.32 -16.20
C GLY A 104 15.49 24.58 -16.25
N SER A 105 15.06 24.08 -17.40
CA SER A 105 13.74 23.51 -17.60
C SER A 105 13.77 22.14 -18.28
N PHE A 106 12.79 21.31 -17.94
CA PHE A 106 12.35 20.17 -18.74
C PHE A 106 10.90 20.39 -19.17
N GLU A 107 10.61 20.25 -20.45
CA GLU A 107 9.29 20.39 -21.04
C GLU A 107 8.92 19.10 -21.76
N MET A 108 7.83 18.44 -21.35
CA MET A 108 7.34 17.22 -21.95
C MET A 108 5.95 17.42 -22.52
N SER A 109 5.84 17.39 -23.84
CA SER A 109 4.56 17.48 -24.55
C SER A 109 4.12 16.16 -25.19
N GLY A 110 4.98 15.13 -25.14
CA GLY A 110 4.71 13.79 -25.66
C GLY A 110 5.88 12.85 -25.38
N GLY A 111 5.76 11.59 -25.86
CA GLY A 111 6.74 10.53 -25.61
C GLY A 111 6.55 9.81 -24.27
N SER A 112 7.49 8.94 -23.89
CA SER A 112 7.43 8.18 -22.65
C SER A 112 8.74 8.21 -21.86
N ILE A 113 8.61 8.21 -20.52
CA ILE A 113 9.68 7.90 -19.55
C ILE A 113 9.22 6.67 -18.78
N GLU A 114 9.95 5.56 -18.91
CA GLU A 114 9.48 4.27 -18.40
C GLU A 114 10.60 3.37 -17.89
N ASP A 115 10.26 2.48 -16.96
CA ASP A 115 11.17 1.46 -16.42
C ASP A 115 12.49 2.03 -15.86
N CYS A 116 12.49 3.30 -15.48
CA CYS A 116 13.67 3.97 -14.95
C CYS A 116 13.85 3.68 -13.46
N THR A 117 15.12 3.66 -13.00
CA THR A 117 15.46 3.33 -11.63
C THR A 117 16.34 4.39 -10.98
N ALA A 118 16.02 4.77 -9.74
CA ALA A 118 16.83 5.65 -8.90
C ALA A 118 16.43 5.50 -7.43
N TYR A 119 17.25 6.01 -6.51
CA TYR A 119 16.87 6.12 -5.12
C TYR A 119 15.75 7.15 -4.90
N GLU A 120 15.76 8.27 -5.66
CA GLU A 120 14.71 9.29 -5.64
C GLU A 120 14.32 9.73 -7.06
N GLY A 121 13.00 9.91 -7.31
CA GLY A 121 12.48 10.43 -8.56
C GLY A 121 12.97 9.66 -9.77
N ALA A 122 12.69 8.37 -9.79
CA ALA A 122 13.20 7.48 -10.83
C ALA A 122 12.78 7.90 -12.24
N GLY A 123 11.57 8.43 -12.42
CA GLY A 123 11.17 9.03 -13.70
C GLY A 123 11.84 10.40 -13.89
N VAL A 124 11.44 11.39 -13.11
CA VAL A 124 11.94 12.78 -13.18
C VAL A 124 12.22 13.30 -11.77
N LYS A 125 13.42 13.84 -11.55
CA LYS A 125 13.79 14.59 -10.34
C LYS A 125 14.03 16.05 -10.66
N VAL A 126 13.37 16.95 -9.92
CA VAL A 126 13.64 18.41 -9.97
C VAL A 126 14.19 18.83 -8.61
N TYR A 127 15.47 19.21 -8.60
CA TYR A 127 16.17 19.60 -7.37
C TYR A 127 17.16 20.73 -7.66
N PRO A 128 16.73 22.01 -7.56
CA PRO A 128 17.56 23.14 -7.91
C PRO A 128 18.77 23.30 -7.01
N SER A 129 19.89 23.67 -7.61
CA SER A 129 21.03 24.21 -6.87
C SER A 129 20.66 25.50 -6.14
N SER A 130 21.39 25.82 -5.07
CA SER A 130 21.16 27.05 -4.29
C SER A 130 21.16 28.30 -5.18
N GLY A 131 20.12 29.12 -5.04
CA GLY A 131 19.90 30.34 -5.83
C GLY A 131 19.53 30.10 -7.31
N LYS A 132 19.23 28.85 -7.71
CA LYS A 132 18.81 28.51 -9.06
C LYS A 132 17.33 28.15 -9.10
N THR A 133 16.77 28.22 -10.31
CA THR A 133 15.43 27.71 -10.62
C THR A 133 15.55 26.46 -11.46
N ALA A 134 14.77 25.45 -11.13
CA ALA A 134 14.59 24.24 -11.90
C ALA A 134 13.10 23.97 -12.08
N SER A 135 12.65 23.66 -13.30
CA SER A 135 11.24 23.43 -13.58
C SER A 135 11.01 22.19 -14.44
N PHE A 136 9.86 21.56 -14.23
CA PHE A 136 9.32 20.53 -15.11
C PHE A 136 7.89 20.89 -15.51
N SER A 137 7.62 20.93 -16.82
CA SER A 137 6.30 21.16 -17.37
C SER A 137 5.86 19.96 -18.20
N MET A 138 4.68 19.41 -17.91
CA MET A 138 4.10 18.28 -18.63
C MET A 138 2.76 18.68 -19.23
N THR A 139 2.70 18.70 -20.56
CA THR A 139 1.47 18.99 -21.32
C THR A 139 0.96 17.76 -22.08
N GLY A 140 1.73 16.66 -22.07
CA GLY A 140 1.40 15.38 -22.70
C GLY A 140 2.48 14.35 -22.43
N GLY A 141 2.31 13.15 -22.97
CA GLY A 141 3.23 12.02 -22.76
C GLY A 141 2.92 11.19 -21.54
N GLU A 142 3.83 10.27 -21.20
CA GLU A 142 3.60 9.26 -20.15
C GLU A 142 4.85 9.03 -19.30
N ILE A 143 4.68 8.94 -17.97
CA ILE A 143 5.74 8.55 -17.01
C ILE A 143 5.22 7.35 -16.23
N GLN A 144 5.89 6.19 -16.36
CA GLN A 144 5.35 4.94 -15.80
C GLN A 144 6.42 3.92 -15.40
N ASN A 145 5.99 2.95 -14.58
CA ASN A 145 6.78 1.77 -14.18
C ASN A 145 8.15 2.12 -13.58
N CYS A 146 8.29 3.28 -12.96
CA CYS A 146 9.53 3.67 -12.32
C CYS A 146 9.62 3.07 -10.91
N ASN A 147 10.83 2.61 -10.50
CA ASN A 147 11.00 1.88 -9.24
C ASN A 147 10.83 2.71 -7.96
N THR A 148 10.70 4.02 -8.08
CA THR A 148 10.34 4.94 -7.00
C THR A 148 9.32 5.95 -7.52
N ASN A 149 9.48 7.25 -7.24
CA ASN A 149 8.50 8.24 -7.70
C ASN A 149 8.57 8.45 -9.21
N GLY A 150 7.41 8.61 -9.85
CA GLY A 150 7.32 9.07 -11.23
C GLY A 150 7.94 10.45 -11.38
N VAL A 151 7.51 11.40 -10.55
CA VAL A 151 8.06 12.77 -10.46
C VAL A 151 8.36 13.11 -9.00
N SER A 152 9.54 13.65 -8.73
CA SER A 152 9.92 14.14 -7.40
C SER A 152 10.45 15.56 -7.46
N ILE A 153 9.83 16.46 -6.69
CA ILE A 153 10.11 17.88 -6.61
C ILE A 153 10.61 18.22 -5.21
N TYR A 154 11.79 18.82 -5.12
CA TYR A 154 12.36 19.22 -3.84
C TYR A 154 13.22 20.47 -4.00
N ALA A 155 13.06 21.45 -3.13
CA ALA A 155 13.85 22.69 -3.16
C ALA A 155 14.50 22.98 -1.81
N ILE A 156 15.83 23.10 -1.78
CA ILE A 156 16.58 23.68 -0.66
C ILE A 156 17.44 24.80 -1.17
N GLY A 157 17.08 26.03 -0.82
CA GLY A 157 17.86 27.22 -1.20
C GLY A 157 17.74 27.64 -2.68
N GLY A 158 16.88 26.98 -3.47
CA GLY A 158 16.51 27.34 -4.84
C GLY A 158 15.00 27.31 -5.02
N THR A 159 14.52 27.46 -6.25
CA THR A 159 13.09 27.38 -6.61
C THR A 159 12.84 26.17 -7.49
N SER A 160 11.92 25.29 -7.09
CA SER A 160 11.46 24.17 -7.90
C SER A 160 9.98 24.29 -8.23
N GLU A 161 9.65 24.06 -9.49
CA GLU A 161 8.30 24.16 -10.02
C GLU A 161 7.94 22.95 -10.85
N PHE A 162 6.74 22.43 -10.65
CA PHE A 162 6.13 21.41 -11.50
C PHE A 162 4.80 21.93 -12.02
N SER A 163 4.54 21.77 -13.31
CA SER A 163 3.23 22.06 -13.88
C SER A 163 2.76 20.92 -14.77
N MET A 164 1.48 20.55 -14.62
CA MET A 164 0.84 19.51 -15.40
C MET A 164 -0.49 20.00 -15.95
N SER A 165 -0.61 20.03 -17.27
CA SER A 165 -1.86 20.37 -17.95
C SER A 165 -2.35 19.26 -18.88
N GLY A 166 -1.59 18.17 -19.00
CA GLY A 166 -1.93 16.99 -19.79
C GLY A 166 -0.93 15.87 -19.55
N GLY A 167 -1.14 14.73 -20.21
CA GLY A 167 -0.32 13.52 -20.02
C GLY A 167 -0.76 12.64 -18.86
N THR A 168 -0.01 11.56 -18.63
CA THR A 168 -0.32 10.55 -17.61
C THR A 168 0.93 10.16 -16.82
N ILE A 169 0.81 10.10 -15.49
CA ILE A 169 1.81 9.55 -14.58
C ILE A 169 1.16 8.39 -13.86
N LYS A 170 1.69 7.16 -14.01
CA LYS A 170 1.03 5.95 -13.49
C LYS A 170 1.99 4.81 -13.17
N ASP A 171 1.47 3.80 -12.47
CA ASP A 171 2.14 2.51 -12.25
C ASP A 171 3.57 2.65 -11.70
N ASN A 172 3.81 3.65 -10.82
CA ASN A 172 5.12 3.85 -10.20
C ASN A 172 5.17 3.21 -8.81
N SER A 173 6.28 2.58 -8.45
CA SER A 173 6.43 1.85 -7.17
C SER A 173 6.53 2.77 -5.93
N GLY A 174 6.66 4.06 -6.12
CA GLY A 174 6.57 5.07 -5.06
C GLY A 174 5.33 5.92 -5.20
N ASP A 175 5.51 7.23 -5.01
CA ASP A 175 4.45 8.21 -5.31
C ASP A 175 4.45 8.52 -6.82
N GLY A 176 3.29 8.76 -7.41
CA GLY A 176 3.21 9.24 -8.80
C GLY A 176 3.89 10.61 -8.91
N VAL A 177 3.43 11.58 -8.14
CA VAL A 177 4.04 12.91 -7.98
C VAL A 177 4.30 13.17 -6.50
N ARG A 178 5.56 13.44 -6.16
CA ARG A 178 5.98 13.83 -4.81
C ARG A 178 6.56 15.24 -4.81
N VAL A 179 5.99 16.11 -4.02
CA VAL A 179 6.46 17.50 -3.82
C VAL A 179 6.79 17.67 -2.35
N ASP A 180 8.06 17.57 -1.95
CA ASP A 180 8.47 17.73 -0.55
C ASP A 180 8.68 19.21 -0.19
N ALA A 181 9.18 20.00 -1.13
CA ALA A 181 9.29 21.45 -1.03
C ALA A 181 9.28 22.06 -2.45
N GLY A 182 8.68 23.24 -2.59
CA GLY A 182 8.45 23.91 -3.87
C GLY A 182 6.98 23.96 -4.24
N SER A 183 6.70 24.18 -5.52
CA SER A 183 5.33 24.35 -6.01
C SER A 183 4.97 23.37 -7.12
N ALA A 184 3.73 22.91 -7.09
CA ALA A 184 3.10 22.19 -8.17
C ALA A 184 1.80 22.88 -8.60
N VAL A 185 1.50 22.84 -9.90
CA VAL A 185 0.25 23.33 -10.48
C VAL A 185 -0.32 22.23 -11.37
N MET A 186 -1.56 21.85 -11.12
CA MET A 186 -2.30 20.93 -11.98
C MET A 186 -3.51 21.63 -12.59
N SER A 187 -3.56 21.65 -13.92
CA SER A 187 -4.69 22.18 -14.70
C SER A 187 -5.23 21.16 -15.71
N GLY A 188 -4.81 19.93 -15.59
CA GLY A 188 -5.20 18.78 -16.43
C GLY A 188 -4.23 17.63 -16.26
N GLY A 189 -4.38 16.59 -17.09
CA GLY A 189 -3.61 15.35 -16.99
C GLY A 189 -4.16 14.37 -15.96
N SER A 190 -3.47 13.26 -15.79
CA SER A 190 -3.87 12.19 -14.86
C SER A 190 -2.68 11.65 -14.08
N VAL A 191 -2.81 11.52 -12.76
CA VAL A 191 -1.86 10.81 -11.89
C VAL A 191 -2.64 9.70 -11.19
N LYS A 192 -2.22 8.44 -11.34
CA LYS A 192 -3.00 7.28 -10.87
C LYS A 192 -2.17 6.00 -10.74
N ASP A 193 -2.75 5.03 -10.07
CA ASP A 193 -2.27 3.63 -10.01
C ASP A 193 -0.81 3.51 -9.48
N SER A 194 -0.37 4.44 -8.61
CA SER A 194 0.94 4.37 -7.96
C SER A 194 0.86 3.60 -6.65
N GLU A 195 1.91 2.88 -6.26
CA GLU A 195 1.84 1.94 -5.12
C GLU A 195 1.67 2.64 -3.76
N LEU A 196 2.20 3.86 -3.59
CA LEU A 196 2.06 4.61 -2.33
C LEU A 196 0.93 5.63 -2.41
N TYR A 197 1.19 6.76 -3.03
CA TYR A 197 0.20 7.82 -3.29
C TYR A 197 0.33 8.27 -4.74
N ASP A 198 -0.79 8.62 -5.34
CA ASP A 198 -0.72 9.24 -6.66
C ASP A 198 -0.10 10.64 -6.56
N ILE A 199 -0.46 11.39 -5.50
CA ILE A 199 0.16 12.69 -5.22
C ILE A 199 0.53 12.79 -3.73
N ARG A 200 1.76 13.22 -3.44
CA ARG A 200 2.18 13.56 -2.09
C ARG A 200 2.67 14.99 -2.01
N ILE A 201 2.11 15.76 -1.06
CA ILE A 201 2.48 17.15 -0.79
C ILE A 201 3.08 17.24 0.61
N GLY A 202 4.38 17.50 0.70
CA GLY A 202 5.12 17.64 1.94
C GLY A 202 4.84 18.97 2.65
N SER A 203 5.22 19.08 3.91
CA SER A 203 4.89 20.21 4.79
C SER A 203 5.41 21.59 4.32
N SER A 204 6.41 21.61 3.46
CA SER A 204 6.99 22.84 2.87
C SER A 204 6.61 23.03 1.40
N ALA A 205 5.63 22.28 0.92
CA ALA A 205 5.21 22.28 -0.48
C ALA A 205 3.82 22.87 -0.67
N THR A 206 3.55 23.32 -1.91
CA THR A 206 2.25 23.80 -2.33
C THR A 206 1.77 23.08 -3.59
N LEU A 207 0.47 22.79 -3.66
CA LEU A 207 -0.22 22.33 -4.86
C LEU A 207 -1.36 23.30 -5.18
N THR A 208 -1.38 23.81 -6.40
CA THR A 208 -2.54 24.52 -6.93
C THR A 208 -3.28 23.62 -7.92
N VAL A 209 -4.56 23.41 -7.70
CA VAL A 209 -5.46 22.71 -8.63
C VAL A 209 -6.32 23.74 -9.34
N ASN A 210 -6.22 23.82 -10.65
CA ASN A 210 -6.85 24.90 -11.42
C ASN A 210 -7.82 24.34 -12.46
N ASN A 211 -9.12 24.55 -12.26
CA ASN A 211 -10.19 24.14 -13.17
C ASN A 211 -10.11 22.67 -13.64
N THR A 212 -9.65 21.78 -12.78
CA THR A 212 -9.47 20.37 -13.14
C THR A 212 -9.89 19.46 -11.98
N SER A 213 -10.16 18.22 -12.30
CA SER A 213 -10.40 17.15 -11.35
C SER A 213 -9.12 16.31 -11.15
N VAL A 214 -8.78 16.05 -9.90
CA VAL A 214 -7.69 15.18 -9.49
C VAL A 214 -8.29 13.89 -8.95
N GLY A 215 -8.06 12.78 -9.65
CA GLY A 215 -8.40 11.43 -9.18
C GLY A 215 -7.26 10.84 -8.34
N GLY A 216 -7.51 9.61 -7.85
CA GLY A 216 -6.50 8.86 -7.11
C GLY A 216 -6.32 9.28 -5.65
N THR A 217 -5.22 8.79 -5.06
CA THR A 217 -4.92 8.98 -3.63
C THR A 217 -3.94 10.13 -3.42
N VAL A 218 -4.29 11.07 -2.54
CA VAL A 218 -3.46 12.26 -2.24
C VAL A 218 -3.09 12.29 -0.76
N LEU A 219 -1.79 12.35 -0.44
CA LEU A 219 -1.33 12.68 0.91
C LEU A 219 -0.97 14.17 0.97
N ASN A 220 -1.68 14.93 1.80
CA ASN A 220 -1.41 16.34 2.02
C ASN A 220 -0.88 16.63 3.43
N GLN A 221 0.36 17.09 3.51
CA GLN A 221 0.98 17.65 4.72
C GLN A 221 1.28 19.16 4.56
N GLY A 222 1.20 19.68 3.35
CA GLY A 222 1.50 21.06 2.95
C GLY A 222 0.25 21.89 2.70
N ALA A 223 0.27 22.70 1.65
CA ALA A 223 -0.87 23.54 1.28
C ALA A 223 -1.43 23.17 -0.10
N ILE A 224 -2.71 22.89 -0.16
CA ILE A 224 -3.47 22.71 -1.41
C ILE A 224 -4.42 23.88 -1.59
N THR A 225 -4.43 24.49 -2.77
CA THR A 225 -5.33 25.59 -3.12
C THR A 225 -6.06 25.27 -4.41
N GLY A 226 -7.37 25.32 -4.38
CA GLY A 226 -8.23 25.21 -5.56
C GLY A 226 -8.52 26.55 -6.19
N GLN A 227 -8.61 26.56 -7.50
CA GLN A 227 -9.05 27.71 -8.29
C GLN A 227 -10.11 27.24 -9.31
N GLY A 228 -11.16 28.04 -9.45
CA GLY A 228 -12.28 27.71 -10.34
C GLY A 228 -12.98 26.41 -9.91
N ASN A 229 -13.14 25.45 -10.80
CA ASN A 229 -13.79 24.17 -10.54
C ASN A 229 -12.79 23.10 -10.09
N ALA A 230 -11.92 23.39 -9.13
CA ALA A 230 -10.97 22.44 -8.59
C ALA A 230 -11.69 21.36 -7.79
N GLU A 231 -11.45 20.08 -8.12
CA GLU A 231 -12.12 18.95 -7.48
C GLU A 231 -11.14 17.79 -7.24
N PHE A 232 -11.27 17.14 -6.08
CA PHE A 232 -10.67 15.85 -5.77
C PHE A 232 -11.75 14.77 -5.78
N THR A 233 -11.71 13.88 -6.77
CA THR A 233 -12.66 12.77 -6.92
C THR A 233 -12.19 11.49 -6.25
N GLY A 234 -10.93 11.42 -5.86
CA GLY A 234 -10.35 10.35 -5.05
C GLY A 234 -10.30 10.71 -3.56
N THR A 235 -9.47 9.98 -2.82
CA THR A 235 -9.27 10.20 -1.39
C THR A 235 -8.14 11.19 -1.14
N VAL A 236 -8.39 12.21 -0.34
CA VAL A 236 -7.36 13.11 0.19
C VAL A 236 -7.07 12.76 1.64
N GLU A 237 -5.92 12.16 1.88
CA GLU A 237 -5.40 11.94 3.22
C GLU A 237 -4.71 13.21 3.71
N ILE A 238 -5.16 13.76 4.82
CA ILE A 238 -4.60 14.99 5.37
C ILE A 238 -3.90 14.73 6.70
N ALA A 239 -2.66 15.19 6.82
CA ALA A 239 -1.80 14.90 7.97
C ALA A 239 -1.06 16.15 8.47
N GLY A 240 -0.62 16.12 9.73
CA GLY A 240 0.21 17.16 10.32
C GLY A 240 -0.44 18.54 10.25
N THR A 241 0.20 19.47 9.55
CA THR A 241 -0.29 20.86 9.36
C THR A 241 -0.88 21.09 7.96
N GLY A 242 -1.23 20.02 7.23
CA GLY A 242 -1.79 20.12 5.89
C GLY A 242 -2.99 21.07 5.82
N LYS A 243 -3.07 21.85 4.74
CA LYS A 243 -4.13 22.83 4.52
C LYS A 243 -4.79 22.61 3.17
N ILE A 244 -6.10 22.79 3.11
CA ILE A 244 -6.85 22.74 1.85
C ILE A 244 -7.77 23.95 1.81
N THR A 245 -7.81 24.65 0.68
CA THR A 245 -8.66 25.81 0.48
C THR A 245 -9.25 25.81 -0.92
N GLY A 246 -10.56 26.03 -1.05
CA GLY A 246 -11.25 26.28 -2.32
C GLY A 246 -11.37 25.06 -3.25
N CYS A 247 -11.35 23.85 -2.73
CA CYS A 247 -11.53 22.62 -3.50
C CYS A 247 -12.83 21.91 -3.11
N LYS A 248 -13.54 21.35 -4.09
CA LYS A 248 -14.53 20.31 -3.79
C LYS A 248 -13.81 18.98 -3.59
N ILE A 249 -14.18 18.22 -2.56
CA ILE A 249 -13.48 16.99 -2.20
C ILE A 249 -14.52 15.88 -1.99
N HIS A 250 -14.32 14.74 -2.65
CA HIS A 250 -15.22 13.60 -2.45
C HIS A 250 -15.00 12.96 -1.06
N ARG A 251 -13.76 12.68 -0.70
CA ARG A 251 -13.43 12.01 0.56
C ARG A 251 -12.16 12.56 1.20
N ILE A 252 -12.23 12.89 2.48
CA ILE A 252 -11.08 13.29 3.30
C ILE A 252 -10.84 12.25 4.38
N GLU A 253 -9.59 11.78 4.49
CA GLU A 253 -9.11 10.95 5.58
C GLU A 253 -8.15 11.74 6.47
N HIS A 254 -8.51 11.92 7.76
CA HIS A 254 -7.71 12.68 8.71
C HIS A 254 -6.75 11.78 9.48
N ARG A 255 -5.43 12.02 9.35
CA ARG A 255 -4.40 11.41 10.20
C ARG A 255 -4.28 12.13 11.53
N SER A 256 -4.47 11.42 12.63
CA SER A 256 -4.21 11.97 13.97
C SER A 256 -2.69 11.97 14.28
N PRO A 257 -2.13 12.99 14.96
CA PRO A 257 -2.76 14.28 15.28
C PRO A 257 -2.75 15.23 14.08
N TYR A 258 -3.91 15.70 13.69
CA TYR A 258 -4.08 16.68 12.62
C TYR A 258 -4.26 18.09 13.20
N LYS A 259 -3.45 19.04 12.74
CA LYS A 259 -3.47 20.45 13.18
C LYS A 259 -3.70 21.44 12.03
N GLY A 260 -3.97 20.95 10.85
CA GLY A 260 -4.19 21.76 9.66
C GLY A 260 -5.58 22.38 9.59
N THR A 261 -5.90 22.98 8.45
CA THR A 261 -7.18 23.65 8.21
C THR A 261 -7.76 23.27 6.86
N ILE A 262 -9.09 23.14 6.81
CA ILE A 262 -9.87 22.98 5.59
C ILE A 262 -10.81 24.18 5.52
N THR A 263 -10.71 24.99 4.45
CA THR A 263 -11.46 26.23 4.32
C THR A 263 -12.09 26.29 2.94
N ASP A 264 -13.34 26.71 2.84
CA ASP A 264 -14.09 26.86 1.58
C ASP A 264 -14.00 25.61 0.68
N SER A 265 -13.96 24.42 1.31
CA SER A 265 -13.74 23.15 0.63
C SER A 265 -14.80 22.16 1.08
N PRO A 266 -15.96 22.12 0.42
CA PRO A 266 -17.01 21.15 0.72
C PRO A 266 -16.48 19.72 0.50
N CYS A 267 -16.82 18.82 1.41
CA CYS A 267 -16.44 17.42 1.37
C CYS A 267 -17.67 16.54 1.56
N ASP A 268 -17.76 15.49 0.73
CA ASP A 268 -18.89 14.56 0.79
C ASP A 268 -18.73 13.56 1.95
N GLU A 269 -17.49 13.14 2.27
CA GLU A 269 -17.21 12.17 3.32
C GLU A 269 -15.95 12.51 4.12
N TYR A 270 -16.07 12.55 5.45
CA TYR A 270 -14.94 12.72 6.37
C TYR A 270 -14.65 11.42 7.13
N VAL A 271 -13.40 10.95 7.09
CA VAL A 271 -12.92 9.79 7.82
C VAL A 271 -11.71 10.18 8.67
N TYR A 272 -11.73 9.79 9.94
CA TYR A 272 -10.60 10.01 10.85
C TYR A 272 -9.80 8.72 11.00
N LEU A 273 -8.49 8.80 10.77
CA LEU A 273 -7.62 7.63 10.76
C LEU A 273 -7.15 7.29 12.17
N ILE A 274 -7.29 6.02 12.54
CA ILE A 274 -6.84 5.46 13.81
C ILE A 274 -5.36 5.07 13.64
N GLY A 275 -4.50 5.63 14.48
CA GLY A 275 -3.10 5.23 14.60
C GLY A 275 -2.85 4.64 16.00
N TYR A 276 -2.11 5.40 16.83
CA TYR A 276 -1.80 5.01 18.22
C TYR A 276 -2.79 5.57 19.26
N ARG A 277 -3.88 6.19 18.83
CA ARG A 277 -4.94 6.70 19.69
C ARG A 277 -6.24 6.91 18.92
N TRP A 278 -7.34 6.83 19.64
CA TRP A 278 -8.64 7.30 19.13
C TRP A 278 -8.63 8.83 19.02
N PRO A 279 -9.17 9.42 17.95
CA PRO A 279 -9.29 10.86 17.78
C PRO A 279 -10.49 11.42 18.58
N THR A 280 -10.46 11.28 19.91
CA THR A 280 -11.59 11.59 20.81
C THR A 280 -12.01 13.05 20.74
N GLU A 281 -11.09 13.97 20.42
CA GLU A 281 -11.36 15.39 20.22
C GLU A 281 -12.25 15.69 18.98
N LYS A 282 -12.45 14.68 18.13
CA LYS A 282 -13.28 14.76 16.91
C LYS A 282 -14.63 14.07 17.07
N ILE A 283 -14.83 13.29 18.12
CA ILE A 283 -16.11 12.63 18.37
C ILE A 283 -17.17 13.70 18.60
N PRO A 284 -18.28 13.69 17.84
CA PRO A 284 -19.35 14.66 18.02
C PRO A 284 -19.98 14.58 19.43
N SER A 285 -20.49 15.69 19.90
CA SER A 285 -21.23 15.73 21.17
C SER A 285 -22.75 15.98 20.98
N VAL A 286 -23.16 16.22 19.74
CA VAL A 286 -24.56 16.54 19.39
C VAL A 286 -25.26 15.30 18.87
N ALA A 287 -26.41 14.96 19.42
CA ALA A 287 -27.22 13.83 18.97
C ALA A 287 -27.65 13.99 17.49
N GLY A 288 -27.56 12.91 16.72
CA GLY A 288 -27.84 12.88 15.29
C GLY A 288 -26.58 13.08 14.42
N GLU A 289 -25.47 13.50 15.00
CA GLU A 289 -24.20 13.59 14.27
C GLU A 289 -23.50 12.22 14.16
N SER A 290 -22.65 12.08 13.15
CA SER A 290 -21.89 10.84 12.88
C SER A 290 -20.44 11.13 12.50
N ILE A 291 -19.57 10.16 12.75
CA ILE A 291 -18.16 10.19 12.38
C ILE A 291 -17.69 8.81 11.94
N SER A 292 -16.78 8.77 10.95
CA SER A 292 -16.12 7.54 10.52
C SER A 292 -14.66 7.55 10.97
N LEU A 293 -14.23 6.45 11.58
CA LEU A 293 -12.87 6.16 12.00
C LEU A 293 -12.35 4.98 11.18
N LYS A 294 -11.11 5.06 10.69
CA LYS A 294 -10.49 3.99 9.91
C LYS A 294 -9.07 3.74 10.36
N VAL A 295 -8.64 2.49 10.39
CA VAL A 295 -7.25 2.14 10.70
C VAL A 295 -6.32 2.59 9.57
N LEU A 296 -5.20 3.21 9.94
CA LEU A 296 -4.17 3.66 8.99
C LEU A 296 -3.60 2.48 8.19
N SER A 297 -3.53 2.62 6.88
CA SER A 297 -3.05 1.57 5.98
C SER A 297 -1.61 1.12 6.24
N TYR A 298 -0.76 2.04 6.71
CA TYR A 298 0.66 1.77 7.00
C TYR A 298 0.95 1.36 8.46
N VAL A 299 -0.07 1.30 9.33
CA VAL A 299 0.06 0.77 10.70
C VAL A 299 -0.45 -0.65 10.70
N ASP A 300 0.44 -1.62 10.87
CA ASP A 300 0.07 -3.03 10.79
C ASP A 300 -0.72 -3.52 12.00
N ALA A 301 -0.45 -2.96 13.18
CA ALA A 301 -1.10 -3.33 14.43
C ALA A 301 -1.21 -2.11 15.36
N PRO A 302 -2.22 -1.21 15.18
CA PRO A 302 -2.36 -0.07 16.05
C PRO A 302 -2.71 -0.49 17.48
N ALA A 303 -1.89 -0.02 18.43
CA ALA A 303 -2.14 -0.13 19.86
C ALA A 303 -2.55 1.25 20.39
N VAL A 304 -3.83 1.43 20.74
CA VAL A 304 -4.36 2.74 21.16
C VAL A 304 -4.12 2.99 22.65
N THR A 305 -3.81 4.24 22.98
CA THR A 305 -3.42 4.67 24.33
C THR A 305 -4.53 5.42 25.09
N ASN A 306 -5.74 5.51 24.53
CA ASN A 306 -6.87 6.21 25.15
C ASN A 306 -8.20 5.50 24.91
N THR A 307 -9.15 5.70 25.80
CA THR A 307 -10.53 5.19 25.71
C THR A 307 -11.31 5.96 24.65
N LEU A 308 -12.15 5.25 23.88
CA LEU A 308 -13.16 5.83 23.00
C LEU A 308 -14.50 5.87 23.72
N GLU A 309 -15.04 7.05 23.97
CA GLU A 309 -16.39 7.24 24.50
C GLU A 309 -17.32 7.80 23.41
N ILE A 310 -18.44 7.13 23.18
CA ILE A 310 -19.44 7.49 22.17
C ILE A 310 -20.67 8.04 22.89
N PRO A 311 -20.98 9.34 22.78
CA PRO A 311 -22.11 9.97 23.46
C PRO A 311 -23.45 9.44 22.94
N LYS A 312 -24.47 9.54 23.77
CA LYS A 312 -25.84 9.15 23.42
C LYS A 312 -26.36 9.92 22.19
N GLY A 313 -26.87 9.14 21.22
CA GLY A 313 -27.41 9.68 19.97
C GLY A 313 -26.36 9.99 18.90
N VAL A 314 -25.08 9.82 19.20
CA VAL A 314 -23.99 9.95 18.22
C VAL A 314 -23.72 8.60 17.58
N THR A 315 -23.39 8.59 16.29
CA THR A 315 -22.98 7.40 15.56
C THR A 315 -21.49 7.45 15.25
N VAL A 316 -20.76 6.42 15.68
CA VAL A 316 -19.34 6.24 15.32
C VAL A 316 -19.21 4.95 14.51
N THR A 317 -18.68 5.06 13.29
CA THR A 317 -18.30 3.91 12.48
C THR A 317 -16.80 3.66 12.64
N VAL A 318 -16.40 2.44 12.98
CA VAL A 318 -15.01 2.01 13.08
C VAL A 318 -14.73 0.98 11.99
N ASP A 319 -13.85 1.34 11.05
CA ASP A 319 -13.38 0.46 9.98
C ASP A 319 -12.00 -0.10 10.34
N LEU A 320 -11.93 -1.41 10.56
CA LEU A 320 -10.69 -2.10 10.90
C LEU A 320 -9.72 -2.20 9.71
N ALA A 321 -10.22 -2.11 8.48
CA ALA A 321 -9.44 -2.15 7.24
C ALA A 321 -8.46 -3.35 7.16
N GLY A 322 -8.88 -4.52 7.65
CA GLY A 322 -8.08 -5.75 7.68
C GLY A 322 -6.99 -5.77 8.75
N LYS A 323 -6.98 -4.81 9.69
CA LYS A 323 -5.90 -4.65 10.67
C LYS A 323 -6.35 -5.03 12.09
N PRO A 324 -5.45 -5.57 12.92
CA PRO A 324 -5.70 -5.77 14.34
C PRO A 324 -5.57 -4.44 15.10
N VAL A 325 -6.56 -4.11 15.91
CA VAL A 325 -6.57 -2.97 16.82
C VAL A 325 -6.58 -3.47 18.27
N SER A 326 -5.62 -3.06 19.08
CA SER A 326 -5.50 -3.45 20.49
C SER A 326 -5.37 -2.22 21.40
N ALA A 327 -5.52 -2.44 22.71
CA ALA A 327 -5.07 -1.47 23.69
C ALA A 327 -3.54 -1.54 23.83
N ASP A 328 -2.91 -0.41 24.13
CA ASP A 328 -1.48 -0.36 24.47
C ASP A 328 -1.24 -1.10 25.78
N ALA A 329 -0.21 -1.96 25.81
CA ALA A 329 0.09 -2.82 26.96
C ALA A 329 0.51 -2.05 28.23
N ASP A 330 1.05 -0.84 28.03
CA ASP A 330 1.49 0.04 29.14
C ASP A 330 0.37 0.98 29.61
N ALA A 331 -0.76 1.02 28.91
CA ALA A 331 -1.91 1.86 29.25
C ALA A 331 -2.97 1.04 29.98
N SER A 332 -3.36 1.48 31.18
CA SER A 332 -4.42 0.85 31.98
C SER A 332 -5.82 1.28 31.53
N ASP A 333 -6.78 0.37 31.63
CA ASP A 333 -8.23 0.61 31.50
C ASP A 333 -8.69 1.17 30.15
N ILE A 334 -7.98 0.88 29.06
CA ILE A 334 -8.39 1.26 27.71
C ILE A 334 -9.59 0.41 27.29
N LYS A 335 -10.66 1.08 26.89
CA LYS A 335 -11.91 0.46 26.44
C LYS A 335 -12.68 1.33 25.44
N ILE A 336 -13.71 0.77 24.86
CA ILE A 336 -14.74 1.51 24.13
C ILE A 336 -16.00 1.57 25.00
N ILE A 337 -16.49 2.77 25.29
CA ILE A 337 -17.72 3.01 26.02
C ILE A 337 -18.75 3.56 25.03
N ASN A 338 -19.76 2.75 24.72
CA ASN A 338 -20.77 3.11 23.72
C ASN A 338 -22.12 3.41 24.37
N HIS A 339 -22.45 4.68 24.51
CA HIS A 339 -23.79 5.15 24.90
C HIS A 339 -24.66 5.54 23.69
N GLY A 340 -24.06 5.62 22.49
CA GLY A 340 -24.70 5.97 21.23
C GLY A 340 -24.86 4.77 20.28
N THR A 341 -24.35 4.90 19.07
CA THR A 341 -24.30 3.83 18.09
C THR A 341 -22.86 3.61 17.64
N LEU A 342 -22.31 2.43 17.93
CA LEU A 342 -21.04 1.97 17.37
C LEU A 342 -21.33 1.05 16.20
N THR A 343 -20.83 1.38 15.02
CA THR A 343 -20.88 0.50 13.86
C THR A 343 -19.47 -0.02 13.58
N LEU A 344 -19.27 -1.32 13.72
CA LEU A 344 -18.00 -1.98 13.42
C LEU A 344 -18.08 -2.57 12.01
N ILE A 345 -17.12 -2.20 11.16
CA ILE A 345 -16.95 -2.73 9.80
C ILE A 345 -15.50 -3.14 9.56
N ASP A 346 -15.29 -3.95 8.54
CA ASP A 346 -13.96 -4.31 8.07
C ASP A 346 -13.95 -4.26 6.53
N SER A 347 -13.50 -3.14 5.99
CA SER A 347 -13.46 -2.89 4.54
C SER A 347 -12.44 -3.76 3.79
N SER A 348 -11.54 -4.41 4.55
CA SER A 348 -10.63 -5.46 4.11
C SER A 348 -10.85 -6.68 5.02
N THR A 349 -10.46 -7.86 4.62
CA THR A 349 -10.66 -9.06 5.43
C THR A 349 -9.55 -9.23 6.48
N GLY A 350 -9.90 -9.73 7.67
CA GLY A 350 -8.95 -10.13 8.72
C GLY A 350 -8.75 -9.08 9.83
N GLY A 351 -9.51 -8.00 9.85
CA GLY A 351 -9.48 -7.01 10.92
C GLY A 351 -9.94 -7.58 12.26
N THR A 352 -9.22 -7.28 13.34
CA THR A 352 -9.56 -7.70 14.70
C THR A 352 -9.58 -6.54 15.67
N LEU A 353 -10.49 -6.58 16.64
CA LEU A 353 -10.61 -5.60 17.71
C LEU A 353 -10.41 -6.30 19.06
N SER A 354 -9.28 -6.04 19.71
CA SER A 354 -8.88 -6.63 20.99
C SER A 354 -8.96 -5.59 22.12
N ILE A 355 -10.01 -4.75 22.10
CA ILE A 355 -10.27 -3.71 23.10
C ILE A 355 -11.63 -4.01 23.75
N PRO A 356 -11.75 -4.04 25.08
CA PRO A 356 -13.01 -4.26 25.77
C PRO A 356 -14.08 -3.25 25.37
N ILE A 357 -15.33 -3.69 25.22
CA ILE A 357 -16.47 -2.85 24.83
C ILE A 357 -17.52 -2.88 25.95
N GLU A 358 -17.85 -1.72 26.49
CA GLU A 358 -19.04 -1.50 27.32
C GLU A 358 -20.13 -0.88 26.44
N ASN A 359 -21.18 -1.64 26.14
CA ASN A 359 -22.26 -1.22 25.24
C ASN A 359 -23.56 -0.96 26.00
N ASP A 360 -23.87 0.32 26.22
CA ASP A 360 -25.17 0.77 26.75
C ASP A 360 -26.12 1.25 25.63
N GLY A 361 -25.60 1.40 24.40
CA GLY A 361 -26.31 1.87 23.22
C GLY A 361 -26.57 0.76 22.20
N VAL A 362 -26.24 1.04 20.94
CA VAL A 362 -26.37 0.07 19.84
C VAL A 362 -25.01 -0.25 19.29
N LEU A 363 -24.68 -1.54 19.21
CA LEU A 363 -23.52 -2.06 18.50
C LEU A 363 -23.99 -2.75 17.20
N ASN A 364 -23.70 -2.11 16.06
CA ASN A 364 -23.92 -2.71 14.74
C ASN A 364 -22.69 -3.55 14.36
N ALA A 365 -22.83 -4.85 14.41
CA ALA A 365 -21.76 -5.83 14.19
C ALA A 365 -21.67 -6.23 12.71
N ASN A 366 -21.10 -5.35 11.87
CA ASN A 366 -21.12 -5.47 10.40
C ASN A 366 -19.77 -5.86 9.78
N GLY A 367 -18.83 -6.45 10.53
CA GLY A 367 -17.56 -6.94 10.00
C GLY A 367 -16.46 -7.06 11.05
N GLY A 368 -15.37 -7.74 10.67
CA GLY A 368 -14.22 -7.99 11.53
C GLY A 368 -14.45 -9.00 12.64
N THR A 369 -13.47 -9.16 13.53
CA THR A 369 -13.52 -10.06 14.67
C THR A 369 -13.27 -9.31 15.98
N VAL A 370 -14.15 -9.47 16.96
CA VAL A 370 -13.97 -8.94 18.32
C VAL A 370 -13.43 -10.08 19.20
N THR A 371 -12.22 -9.89 19.73
CA THR A 371 -11.50 -10.91 20.53
C THR A 371 -11.48 -10.59 22.04
N SER A 372 -11.98 -9.44 22.43
CA SER A 372 -12.02 -8.96 23.80
C SER A 372 -13.39 -9.22 24.46
N GLU A 373 -13.50 -8.81 25.73
CA GLU A 373 -14.78 -8.81 26.45
C GLU A 373 -15.73 -7.75 25.89
N VAL A 374 -17.00 -8.11 25.73
CA VAL A 374 -18.11 -7.21 25.43
C VAL A 374 -19.14 -7.31 26.56
N THR A 375 -19.28 -6.26 27.34
CA THR A 375 -20.37 -6.12 28.33
C THR A 375 -21.53 -5.39 27.67
N ASN A 376 -22.61 -6.12 27.39
CA ASN A 376 -23.80 -5.58 26.71
C ASN A 376 -24.93 -5.27 27.70
N LYS A 377 -25.29 -4.00 27.78
CA LYS A 377 -26.48 -3.48 28.50
C LYS A 377 -27.49 -2.85 27.53
N GLY A 378 -27.12 -2.74 26.25
CA GLY A 378 -27.92 -2.19 25.16
C GLY A 378 -28.30 -3.24 24.12
N THR A 379 -28.07 -2.95 22.85
CA THR A 379 -28.42 -3.83 21.75
C THR A 379 -27.17 -4.17 20.93
N ILE A 380 -26.99 -5.45 20.60
CA ILE A 380 -26.07 -5.91 19.57
C ILE A 380 -26.90 -6.43 18.40
N GLN A 381 -26.68 -5.87 17.21
CA GLN A 381 -27.37 -6.24 15.98
C GLN A 381 -26.42 -6.18 14.76
N ALA A 382 -26.85 -6.73 13.62
CA ALA A 382 -26.17 -6.52 12.34
C ALA A 382 -27.17 -5.88 11.37
N THR A 383 -26.69 -4.85 10.66
CA THR A 383 -27.47 -4.14 9.62
C THR A 383 -26.91 -4.37 8.22
N GLY A 384 -25.83 -5.15 8.12
CA GLY A 384 -25.12 -5.46 6.87
C GLY A 384 -24.36 -6.79 6.93
N THR A 385 -23.69 -7.11 5.85
CA THR A 385 -22.82 -8.29 5.70
C THR A 385 -21.42 -7.85 5.28
N PRO A 386 -20.33 -8.53 5.74
CA PRO A 386 -20.33 -9.69 6.64
C PRO A 386 -20.69 -9.32 8.08
N VAL A 387 -21.16 -10.32 8.86
CA VAL A 387 -21.46 -10.15 10.28
C VAL A 387 -20.17 -10.30 11.10
N THR A 388 -20.02 -9.50 12.16
CA THR A 388 -18.85 -9.56 13.08
C THR A 388 -18.79 -10.92 13.77
N GLN A 389 -17.58 -11.48 13.86
CA GLN A 389 -17.27 -12.64 14.69
C GLN A 389 -16.89 -12.19 16.12
N PHE A 390 -17.39 -12.89 17.14
CA PHE A 390 -17.03 -12.67 18.52
C PHE A 390 -16.36 -13.95 19.03
N THR A 391 -15.10 -13.85 19.42
CA THR A 391 -14.29 -14.98 19.93
C THR A 391 -13.79 -14.73 21.35
N GLY A 392 -14.13 -13.59 21.95
CA GLY A 392 -13.81 -13.23 23.32
C GLY A 392 -14.88 -13.68 24.33
N THR A 393 -15.27 -12.76 25.21
CA THR A 393 -16.33 -12.96 26.20
C THR A 393 -17.47 -12.02 25.93
N LEU A 394 -18.72 -12.53 25.95
CA LEU A 394 -19.93 -11.71 25.95
C LEU A 394 -20.61 -11.83 27.31
N VAL A 395 -20.79 -10.71 28.00
CA VAL A 395 -21.63 -10.58 29.17
C VAL A 395 -22.88 -9.82 28.76
N ASN A 396 -24.02 -10.51 28.68
CA ASN A 396 -25.30 -9.92 28.24
C ASN A 396 -26.19 -9.71 29.49
N GLU A 397 -26.34 -8.45 29.90
CA GLU A 397 -26.98 -8.04 31.14
C GLU A 397 -28.52 -8.03 31.04
N GLU A 398 -29.20 -7.92 32.18
CA GLU A 398 -30.65 -7.85 32.23
C GLU A 398 -31.20 -6.65 31.41
N GLY A 399 -32.17 -6.92 30.54
CA GLY A 399 -32.77 -5.92 29.67
C GLY A 399 -32.02 -5.68 28.37
N ALA A 400 -30.80 -6.24 28.21
CA ALA A 400 -30.03 -6.14 26.98
C ALA A 400 -30.53 -7.11 25.89
N SER A 401 -30.20 -6.82 24.65
CA SER A 401 -30.62 -7.63 23.49
C SER A 401 -29.46 -7.93 22.56
N VAL A 402 -29.35 -9.17 22.14
CA VAL A 402 -28.46 -9.62 21.07
C VAL A 402 -29.31 -10.24 19.98
N THR A 403 -29.37 -9.64 18.81
CA THR A 403 -30.21 -10.08 17.69
C THR A 403 -29.43 -10.54 16.47
N ALA A 404 -28.13 -10.25 16.42
CA ALA A 404 -27.22 -10.75 15.39
C ALA A 404 -25.78 -10.74 15.90
N GLY A 405 -24.92 -11.52 15.28
CA GLY A 405 -23.51 -11.72 15.60
C GLY A 405 -23.15 -13.19 15.43
N ASN A 406 -21.89 -13.48 15.16
CA ASN A 406 -21.36 -14.82 15.08
C ASN A 406 -20.50 -15.08 16.32
N PHE A 407 -20.99 -15.87 17.28
CA PHE A 407 -20.41 -16.14 18.58
C PHE A 407 -19.78 -17.53 18.64
N ILE A 408 -18.99 -17.87 17.64
CA ILE A 408 -18.23 -19.13 17.58
C ILE A 408 -17.01 -18.99 18.48
N ASP A 409 -16.78 -19.99 19.34
CA ASP A 409 -15.69 -19.99 20.35
C ASP A 409 -15.77 -18.80 21.34
N CYS A 410 -16.93 -18.21 21.53
CA CYS A 410 -17.18 -17.11 22.46
C CYS A 410 -17.71 -17.64 23.80
N THR A 411 -17.13 -17.19 24.92
CA THR A 411 -17.70 -17.46 26.25
C THR A 411 -18.86 -16.51 26.50
N ILE A 412 -20.09 -17.04 26.66
CA ILE A 412 -21.29 -16.25 26.86
C ILE A 412 -21.80 -16.39 28.30
N THR A 413 -21.91 -15.24 29.00
CA THR A 413 -22.60 -15.13 30.29
C THR A 413 -23.86 -14.29 30.09
N ASN A 414 -25.04 -14.91 30.17
CA ASN A 414 -26.31 -14.20 30.00
C ASN A 414 -26.99 -14.00 31.38
N ASN A 415 -26.98 -12.77 31.88
CA ASN A 415 -27.50 -12.36 33.17
C ASN A 415 -28.98 -11.92 33.12
N GLY A 416 -29.76 -12.44 32.17
CA GLY A 416 -31.19 -12.13 32.03
C GLY A 416 -31.54 -11.29 30.80
N GLY A 417 -30.57 -10.99 29.93
CA GLY A 417 -30.82 -10.40 28.63
C GLY A 417 -31.40 -11.40 27.62
N THR A 418 -31.81 -10.91 26.47
CA THR A 418 -32.32 -11.73 25.36
C THR A 418 -31.23 -11.99 24.33
N ILE A 419 -31.14 -13.23 23.86
CA ILE A 419 -30.28 -13.62 22.74
C ILE A 419 -31.18 -14.37 21.74
N GLY A 420 -31.24 -13.90 20.49
CA GLY A 420 -32.11 -14.48 19.47
C GLY A 420 -31.87 -13.86 18.09
N GLY A 421 -32.87 -13.96 17.19
CA GLY A 421 -32.76 -13.46 15.83
C GLY A 421 -31.74 -14.24 15.01
N ASP A 422 -30.85 -13.50 14.31
CA ASP A 422 -29.79 -14.06 13.46
C ASP A 422 -28.46 -14.25 14.22
N ALA A 423 -28.48 -14.31 15.56
CA ALA A 423 -27.30 -14.63 16.36
C ALA A 423 -26.95 -16.11 16.22
N ILE A 424 -25.74 -16.39 15.70
CA ILE A 424 -25.22 -17.75 15.56
C ILE A 424 -24.44 -18.09 16.83
N LEU A 425 -24.94 -19.08 17.58
CA LEU A 425 -24.33 -19.60 18.80
C LEU A 425 -23.83 -21.02 18.49
N GLU A 426 -22.52 -21.25 18.51
CA GLU A 426 -21.97 -22.61 18.58
C GLU A 426 -21.50 -22.84 20.02
N GLU A 427 -22.01 -23.92 20.66
CA GLU A 427 -21.47 -24.35 21.93
C GLU A 427 -20.01 -24.78 21.74
N PRO A 428 -19.10 -24.44 22.68
CA PRO A 428 -17.74 -24.96 22.65
C PRO A 428 -17.79 -26.49 22.61
N LYS A 429 -17.16 -27.09 21.59
CA LYS A 429 -17.02 -28.54 21.51
C LYS A 429 -16.41 -29.04 22.83
N PRO A 430 -16.98 -30.03 23.50
CA PRO A 430 -16.39 -30.58 24.71
C PRO A 430 -14.98 -31.06 24.37
N ASP A 431 -14.02 -30.61 25.19
CA ASP A 431 -12.60 -30.95 25.08
C ASP A 431 -12.48 -32.49 25.06
N PRO A 432 -11.87 -33.09 24.01
CA PRO A 432 -11.61 -34.51 24.05
C PRO A 432 -10.66 -34.80 25.21
N GLU A 433 -11.09 -35.61 26.17
CA GLU A 433 -10.42 -36.03 27.42
C GLU A 433 -8.89 -36.06 27.27
N GLN A 434 -8.22 -35.28 28.09
CA GLN A 434 -6.79 -35.13 28.18
C GLN A 434 -6.11 -36.45 28.57
N PRO A 435 -5.23 -37.03 27.78
CA PRO A 435 -4.28 -38.01 28.32
C PRO A 435 -3.05 -37.26 28.84
N GLY A 436 -2.85 -37.42 30.14
CA GLY A 436 -1.65 -37.31 30.93
C GLY A 436 -0.47 -36.46 30.49
N ALA A 437 -0.12 -35.56 31.39
CA ALA A 437 1.08 -34.75 31.44
C ALA A 437 2.39 -35.48 31.05
N GLY A 438 3.20 -34.85 30.22
CA GLY A 438 4.57 -35.28 29.97
C GLY A 438 5.35 -34.32 29.08
N SER A 439 6.23 -33.56 29.74
CA SER A 439 7.43 -32.91 29.27
C SER A 439 7.35 -31.62 28.45
N GLU A 440 7.90 -30.62 29.09
CA GLU A 440 8.45 -29.36 28.58
C GLU A 440 9.19 -29.55 27.26
N ASP A 441 8.74 -28.84 26.20
CA ASP A 441 9.67 -28.26 25.26
C ASP A 441 9.02 -27.09 24.46
N GLY A 442 9.65 -25.97 24.55
CA GLY A 442 9.78 -24.85 23.67
C GLY A 442 8.54 -24.19 23.05
N GLY A 443 8.24 -22.98 23.50
CA GLY A 443 7.24 -22.02 23.02
C GLY A 443 7.07 -21.77 21.50
N ALA A 444 7.83 -22.42 20.63
CA ALA A 444 7.69 -22.31 19.17
C ALA A 444 6.58 -23.21 18.60
N GLY A 445 6.32 -24.36 19.25
CA GLY A 445 5.29 -25.30 18.81
C GLY A 445 3.86 -24.80 19.03
N ALA A 446 3.63 -24.05 20.12
CA ALA A 446 2.30 -23.50 20.43
C ALA A 446 1.88 -22.36 19.50
N VAL A 447 2.84 -21.53 19.09
CA VAL A 447 2.61 -20.42 18.14
C VAL A 447 2.26 -20.94 16.74
N ILE A 448 2.89 -22.04 16.32
CA ILE A 448 2.66 -22.60 14.99
C ILE A 448 1.38 -23.45 14.95
N ALA A 449 1.00 -24.08 16.04
CA ALA A 449 -0.28 -24.79 16.13
C ALA A 449 -1.49 -23.84 16.08
N ALA A 450 -1.38 -22.64 16.67
CA ALA A 450 -2.39 -21.60 16.58
C ALA A 450 -2.53 -21.03 15.14
N LEU A 451 -1.43 -20.98 14.37
CA LEU A 451 -1.42 -20.57 12.98
C LEU A 451 -2.08 -21.60 12.04
N ALA A 452 -2.04 -22.88 12.38
CA ALA A 452 -2.68 -23.94 11.58
C ALA A 452 -4.21 -23.99 11.73
N VAL A 453 -4.77 -23.34 12.75
CA VAL A 453 -6.23 -23.30 13.03
C VAL A 453 -6.87 -21.95 12.66
N GLY A 454 -6.14 -21.07 11.96
CA GLY A 454 -6.71 -19.82 11.40
C GLY A 454 -6.85 -18.66 12.40
N THR A 455 -6.28 -18.74 13.61
CA THR A 455 -6.23 -17.63 14.55
C THR A 455 -4.96 -16.80 14.36
N ALA A 456 -5.12 -15.54 14.02
CA ALA A 456 -4.02 -14.60 13.81
C ALA A 456 -3.35 -14.23 15.14
N VAL A 457 -2.07 -14.55 15.29
CA VAL A 457 -1.21 -13.99 16.34
C VAL A 457 -0.38 -12.86 15.73
N VAL A 458 -0.49 -11.68 16.31
CA VAL A 458 -0.08 -10.39 15.75
C VAL A 458 1.30 -9.96 16.26
N GLY A 459 2.02 -9.23 15.43
CA GLY A 459 3.18 -8.39 15.77
C GLY A 459 4.56 -9.07 15.72
N GLY A 460 4.77 -10.20 16.35
CA GLY A 460 6.02 -10.97 16.27
C GLY A 460 6.02 -12.04 15.17
N GLY A 461 4.83 -12.41 14.70
CA GLY A 461 4.61 -13.53 13.79
C GLY A 461 5.13 -13.33 12.37
N ILE A 462 5.15 -12.12 11.84
CA ILE A 462 5.55 -11.86 10.44
C ILE A 462 7.06 -12.00 10.24
N LEU A 463 7.88 -11.52 11.18
CA LEU A 463 9.34 -11.71 11.14
C LEU A 463 9.72 -13.17 11.37
N LEU A 464 9.05 -13.84 12.31
CA LEU A 464 9.21 -15.28 12.55
C LEU A 464 8.72 -16.12 11.37
N ALA A 465 7.62 -15.70 10.73
CA ALA A 465 7.06 -16.32 9.54
C ALA A 465 8.02 -16.26 8.34
N HIS A 466 8.58 -15.08 8.06
CA HIS A 466 9.57 -14.92 6.99
C HIS A 466 10.84 -15.72 7.25
N SER A 467 11.35 -15.65 8.46
CA SER A 467 12.52 -16.42 8.90
C SER A 467 12.26 -17.94 8.84
N TYR A 468 11.05 -18.39 9.22
CA TYR A 468 10.68 -19.81 9.15
C TYR A 468 10.66 -20.30 7.69
N ILE A 469 10.03 -19.57 6.78
CA ILE A 469 10.00 -19.93 5.35
C ILE A 469 11.44 -20.01 4.81
N GLN A 470 12.23 -18.97 4.98
CA GLN A 470 13.61 -18.90 4.47
C GLN A 470 14.50 -20.04 5.00
N ASN A 471 14.34 -20.39 6.29
CA ASN A 471 15.13 -21.45 6.92
C ASN A 471 14.69 -22.88 6.56
N ASN A 472 13.51 -23.05 5.97
CA ASN A 472 12.94 -24.36 5.62
C ASN A 472 12.75 -24.55 4.11
N LEU A 473 13.02 -23.56 3.28
CA LEU A 473 13.03 -23.73 1.82
C LEU A 473 14.15 -24.68 1.40
N PRO A 474 13.88 -25.64 0.50
CA PRO A 474 14.94 -26.43 -0.11
C PRO A 474 15.91 -25.52 -0.90
N GLU A 475 17.17 -25.91 -0.97
CA GLU A 475 18.19 -25.16 -1.69
C GLU A 475 17.80 -24.94 -3.17
N GLY A 476 17.85 -23.69 -3.63
CA GLY A 476 17.50 -23.31 -5.00
C GLY A 476 16.01 -22.99 -5.23
N PHE A 477 15.15 -23.07 -4.21
CA PHE A 477 13.74 -22.72 -4.34
C PHE A 477 13.44 -21.29 -3.87
N ALA A 478 12.58 -20.60 -4.62
CA ALA A 478 11.97 -19.35 -4.20
C ALA A 478 10.77 -19.60 -3.27
N VAL A 479 10.32 -18.57 -2.57
CA VAL A 479 9.06 -18.63 -1.78
C VAL A 479 7.90 -18.87 -2.75
N PRO A 480 7.10 -19.95 -2.58
CA PRO A 480 6.02 -20.26 -3.51
C PRO A 480 4.91 -19.20 -3.44
N GLU A 481 4.44 -18.77 -4.60
CA GLU A 481 3.37 -17.80 -4.76
C GLU A 481 2.05 -18.44 -5.20
N THR A 482 2.09 -19.62 -5.81
CA THR A 482 0.94 -20.35 -6.35
C THR A 482 0.77 -21.73 -5.72
N ARG A 483 -0.43 -22.32 -5.88
CA ARG A 483 -0.71 -23.67 -5.35
C ARG A 483 0.22 -24.75 -5.93
N GLN A 484 0.48 -24.71 -7.24
CA GLN A 484 1.39 -25.67 -7.87
C GLN A 484 2.83 -25.49 -7.38
N GLU A 485 3.33 -24.26 -7.24
CA GLU A 485 4.65 -24.00 -6.69
C GLU A 485 4.77 -24.48 -5.24
N LEU A 486 3.73 -24.25 -4.43
CA LEU A 486 3.67 -24.75 -3.05
C LEU A 486 3.75 -26.27 -3.03
N ALA A 487 2.97 -26.98 -3.84
CA ALA A 487 2.99 -28.43 -3.92
C ALA A 487 4.40 -28.94 -4.27
N VAL A 488 5.07 -28.33 -5.24
CA VAL A 488 6.44 -28.69 -5.65
C VAL A 488 7.45 -28.49 -4.52
N VAL A 489 7.38 -27.35 -3.81
CA VAL A 489 8.26 -27.07 -2.66
C VAL A 489 8.06 -28.12 -1.55
N LEU A 490 6.83 -28.41 -1.17
CA LEU A 490 6.50 -29.38 -0.10
C LEU A 490 6.94 -30.80 -0.47
N TRP A 491 6.73 -31.20 -1.70
CA TRP A 491 7.15 -32.50 -2.22
C TRP A 491 8.67 -32.66 -2.20
N ASN A 492 9.41 -31.62 -2.61
CA ASN A 492 10.87 -31.59 -2.49
C ASN A 492 11.32 -31.64 -1.02
N MET A 493 10.67 -30.89 -0.14
CA MET A 493 10.91 -30.97 1.32
C MET A 493 10.72 -32.39 1.83
N ALA A 494 9.74 -33.12 1.33
CA ALA A 494 9.46 -34.50 1.75
C ALA A 494 10.41 -35.55 1.16
N GLY A 495 11.31 -35.16 0.24
CA GLY A 495 12.24 -36.06 -0.42
C GLY A 495 11.64 -36.76 -1.65
N LYS A 496 10.67 -36.14 -2.30
CA LYS A 496 10.00 -36.58 -3.54
C LYS A 496 9.38 -37.99 -3.46
N PRO A 497 8.53 -38.30 -2.46
CA PRO A 497 7.88 -39.59 -2.39
C PRO A 497 6.90 -39.78 -3.55
N GLU A 498 6.81 -41.00 -4.08
CA GLU A 498 5.83 -41.32 -5.13
C GLU A 498 4.40 -41.19 -4.58
N PRO A 499 3.47 -40.49 -5.27
CA PRO A 499 2.08 -40.39 -4.86
C PRO A 499 1.37 -41.74 -5.00
N ALA A 500 0.44 -42.02 -4.10
CA ALA A 500 -0.37 -43.23 -4.14
C ALA A 500 -1.48 -43.14 -5.20
N SER A 501 -1.99 -41.94 -5.47
CA SER A 501 -3.02 -41.70 -6.49
C SER A 501 -2.39 -41.30 -7.84
N GLN A 502 -3.08 -41.67 -8.92
CA GLN A 502 -2.75 -41.25 -10.28
C GLN A 502 -3.79 -40.23 -10.80
N GLN A 503 -4.29 -39.36 -9.91
CA GLN A 503 -5.25 -38.35 -10.27
C GLN A 503 -4.61 -37.34 -11.24
N THR A 504 -5.39 -36.87 -12.21
CA THR A 504 -4.95 -35.85 -13.17
C THR A 504 -5.71 -34.57 -12.94
N TYR A 505 -5.00 -33.44 -13.01
CA TYR A 505 -5.60 -32.11 -12.95
C TYR A 505 -5.41 -31.42 -14.30
N THR A 506 -6.51 -30.90 -14.87
CA THR A 506 -6.53 -30.37 -16.25
C THR A 506 -5.71 -29.09 -16.40
N ASP A 507 -5.45 -28.40 -15.33
CA ASP A 507 -4.66 -27.16 -15.23
C ASP A 507 -3.21 -27.37 -14.82
N VAL A 508 -2.74 -28.63 -14.68
CA VAL A 508 -1.34 -28.99 -14.42
C VAL A 508 -0.80 -29.78 -15.61
N GLN A 509 0.12 -29.18 -16.36
CA GLN A 509 0.63 -29.73 -17.62
C GLN A 509 1.92 -30.55 -17.48
N ASP A 510 2.74 -30.24 -16.49
CA ASP A 510 4.03 -30.90 -16.26
C ASP A 510 3.84 -32.17 -15.43
N GLU A 511 4.44 -33.28 -15.88
CA GLU A 511 4.28 -34.59 -15.25
C GLU A 511 4.95 -34.66 -13.85
N GLU A 512 6.08 -33.99 -13.65
CA GLU A 512 6.77 -33.93 -12.36
C GLU A 512 6.01 -33.04 -11.36
N VAL A 513 5.46 -31.93 -11.84
CA VAL A 513 4.57 -31.06 -11.07
C VAL A 513 3.29 -31.80 -10.70
N LEU A 514 2.71 -32.59 -11.61
CA LEU A 514 1.52 -33.38 -11.34
C LEU A 514 1.75 -34.41 -10.22
N LYS A 515 2.90 -35.09 -10.19
CA LYS A 515 3.27 -35.97 -9.08
C LYS A 515 3.34 -35.22 -7.73
N ALA A 516 3.97 -34.05 -7.74
CA ALA A 516 4.06 -33.21 -6.55
C ALA A 516 2.67 -32.78 -6.06
N VAL A 517 1.80 -32.40 -6.97
CA VAL A 517 0.40 -32.01 -6.68
C VAL A 517 -0.39 -33.18 -6.11
N CYS A 518 -0.36 -34.35 -6.77
CA CYS A 518 -1.05 -35.55 -6.27
C CYS A 518 -0.60 -35.89 -4.84
N TRP A 519 0.70 -35.89 -4.60
CA TRP A 519 1.24 -36.15 -3.28
C TRP A 519 0.81 -35.09 -2.25
N ALA A 520 0.82 -33.80 -2.59
CA ALA A 520 0.45 -32.72 -1.68
C ALA A 520 -1.06 -32.76 -1.35
N VAL A 521 -1.90 -33.09 -2.31
CA VAL A 521 -3.36 -33.23 -2.11
C VAL A 521 -3.69 -34.47 -1.27
N GLU A 522 -3.08 -35.63 -1.55
CA GLU A 522 -3.23 -36.85 -0.73
C GLU A 522 -2.86 -36.62 0.73
N ASN A 523 -1.91 -35.74 0.97
CA ASN A 523 -1.45 -35.40 2.30
C ASN A 523 -2.19 -34.18 2.89
N GLU A 524 -3.27 -33.73 2.28
CA GLU A 524 -4.08 -32.59 2.75
C GLU A 524 -3.26 -31.29 2.98
N LEU A 525 -2.16 -31.14 2.26
CA LEU A 525 -1.27 -29.99 2.34
C LEU A 525 -1.68 -28.88 1.37
N VAL A 526 -2.36 -29.24 0.28
CA VAL A 526 -2.93 -28.36 -0.72
C VAL A 526 -4.34 -28.83 -1.05
N THR A 527 -5.30 -27.92 -1.11
CA THR A 527 -6.69 -28.25 -1.43
C THR A 527 -6.96 -27.92 -2.90
N PRO A 528 -7.41 -28.88 -3.73
CA PRO A 528 -7.78 -28.60 -5.11
C PRO A 528 -9.05 -27.75 -5.18
N GLU A 529 -9.26 -27.03 -6.28
CA GLU A 529 -10.43 -26.19 -6.50
C GLU A 529 -11.68 -27.04 -6.83
N THR A 530 -11.47 -28.12 -7.59
CA THR A 530 -12.48 -29.13 -7.91
C THR A 530 -11.83 -30.51 -7.95
N GLU A 531 -12.63 -31.56 -8.19
CA GLU A 531 -12.09 -32.93 -8.37
C GLU A 531 -11.14 -33.05 -9.59
N SER A 532 -11.22 -32.15 -10.57
CA SER A 532 -10.46 -32.20 -11.82
C SER A 532 -9.56 -30.98 -12.06
N THR A 533 -9.57 -29.98 -11.21
CA THR A 533 -8.75 -28.77 -11.31
C THR A 533 -8.09 -28.46 -9.98
N LEU A 534 -6.78 -28.19 -9.99
CA LEU A 534 -6.05 -27.75 -8.81
C LEU A 534 -6.34 -26.29 -8.45
N GLY A 535 -6.59 -25.42 -9.43
CA GLY A 535 -6.38 -23.99 -9.33
C GLY A 535 -4.86 -23.67 -9.33
N ALA A 536 -4.12 -24.22 -10.31
CA ALA A 536 -2.65 -24.24 -10.31
C ALA A 536 -2.02 -22.87 -10.08
N ASP A 537 -2.55 -21.82 -10.73
CA ASP A 537 -2.10 -20.43 -10.65
C ASP A 537 -2.78 -19.61 -9.54
N VAL A 538 -3.64 -20.23 -8.72
CA VAL A 538 -4.25 -19.54 -7.58
C VAL A 538 -3.18 -19.21 -6.55
N ARG A 539 -3.09 -17.93 -6.18
CA ARG A 539 -2.10 -17.44 -5.22
C ARG A 539 -2.30 -18.02 -3.83
N VAL A 540 -1.20 -18.39 -3.21
CA VAL A 540 -1.15 -18.81 -1.81
C VAL A 540 -0.58 -17.70 -0.94
N ASN A 541 -1.16 -17.51 0.24
CA ASN A 541 -0.64 -16.55 1.20
C ASN A 541 0.47 -17.19 2.08
N ARG A 542 1.27 -16.33 2.72
CA ARG A 542 2.41 -16.79 3.54
C ARG A 542 2.01 -17.72 4.69
N LEU A 543 0.82 -17.58 5.25
CA LEU A 543 0.32 -18.44 6.33
C LEU A 543 0.02 -19.85 5.82
N GLN A 544 -0.56 -19.97 4.62
CA GLN A 544 -0.77 -21.25 3.95
C GLN A 544 0.57 -21.95 3.68
N VAL A 545 1.57 -21.20 3.21
CA VAL A 545 2.93 -21.71 2.97
C VAL A 545 3.53 -22.25 4.27
N ILE A 546 3.51 -21.48 5.36
CA ILE A 546 4.07 -21.89 6.67
C ILE A 546 3.34 -23.11 7.23
N GLY A 547 2.01 -23.08 7.22
CA GLY A 547 1.19 -24.18 7.72
C GLY A 547 1.51 -25.50 7.01
N ALA A 548 1.56 -25.46 5.67
CA ALA A 548 1.88 -26.63 4.86
C ALA A 548 3.33 -27.11 5.05
N MET A 549 4.31 -26.20 5.11
CA MET A 549 5.72 -26.54 5.40
C MET A 549 5.89 -27.15 6.79
N TYR A 550 5.21 -26.61 7.80
CA TYR A 550 5.24 -27.16 9.15
C TYR A 550 4.67 -28.58 9.22
N GLN A 551 3.50 -28.80 8.60
CA GLN A 551 2.89 -30.13 8.52
C GLN A 551 3.80 -31.13 7.79
N THR A 552 4.47 -30.69 6.72
CA THR A 552 5.45 -31.53 6.01
C THR A 552 6.63 -31.91 6.89
N ASN A 553 7.19 -30.96 7.65
CA ASN A 553 8.30 -31.23 8.56
C ASN A 553 7.91 -32.11 9.76
N LYS A 554 6.66 -32.00 10.24
CA LYS A 554 6.13 -32.86 11.33
C LYS A 554 6.01 -34.32 10.90
N ARG A 555 5.71 -34.59 9.63
CA ARG A 555 5.57 -35.94 9.07
C ARG A 555 6.92 -36.64 8.82
N LYS A 556 8.02 -35.89 8.79
CA LYS A 556 9.38 -36.44 8.68
C LYS A 556 9.94 -37.00 9.99
N LYS A 557 9.36 -36.64 11.13
CA LYS A 557 9.73 -37.14 12.46
C LYS A 557 8.85 -38.35 12.84
#